data_cf7df47462df14d8b1b50c5d4d83a84f
#
_entry.id   cf7df47462df14d8b1b50c5d4d83a84f
#
_cell.length_a   1.000
_cell.length_b   1.000
_cell.length_c   1.000
_cell.angle_alpha   90.00
_cell.angle_beta   90.00
_cell.angle_gamma   90.00
#
_symmetry.space_group_name_H-M   'P 1'
#
loop_
_entity.id
_entity.type
_entity.pdbx_description
1 polymer ?
#
loop_
_entity_poly.entity_id
_entity_poly.type
_entity_poly.pdbx_seq_one_letter_code
_entity_poly.pdbx_strand_id
1 'polypeptide(L)'
;MADLCVRAPAKINLHLEVLGLRPDGFHELAMVMQSIDLADRLWLRPSADGQISLRCDQPELPTDGTNLIVRAAELLRARSGLVELGAELVLEKRIPIGAGLAGGSSNGAAALVGLNALWGLGFRAEALQAMAAELGSDMPFCLDGGTQFCFGRGERLEPLELQAPLKLALLLVKHPQVSVSTPWAYGRCQALRGDFYLQTEGEFEQRRQALRQGPLSQSLLRGLVQSTPLPPLRNDLQAVVEAEVESVRQGLALLRQAQPPLVEQPLAVAMSGSGPSLFALFPSLERAQAAHAALADELEQGGFGAWCCSFSSRGVSLER
;
A
#
# COMPACT_ATOMS: atom_id res chain seq x y z
N MET A 1 8.29 26.71 17.63
CA MET A 1 7.12 25.85 17.36
C MET A 1 7.61 24.40 17.46
N ALA A 2 6.81 23.51 18.02
CA ALA A 2 7.20 22.08 18.08
C ALA A 2 7.19 21.47 16.66
N ASP A 3 8.14 20.56 16.39
CA ASP A 3 8.15 19.80 15.15
C ASP A 3 6.88 18.95 15.05
N LEU A 4 6.25 18.91 13.91
CA LEU A 4 5.14 17.99 13.65
C LEU A 4 5.70 16.66 13.15
N CYS A 5 5.14 15.55 13.60
CA CYS A 5 5.43 14.22 13.08
C CYS A 5 4.15 13.62 12.47
N VAL A 6 4.29 13.07 11.28
CA VAL A 6 3.22 12.38 10.58
C VAL A 6 3.63 10.94 10.34
N ARG A 7 2.78 10.02 10.78
CA ARG A 7 2.92 8.60 10.52
C ARG A 7 2.33 8.27 9.15
N ALA A 8 3.10 7.58 8.30
CA ALA A 8 2.77 7.22 6.94
C ALA A 8 2.76 5.68 6.78
N PRO A 9 1.60 5.02 6.98
CA PRO A 9 1.51 3.56 7.00
C PRO A 9 1.58 2.94 5.60
N ALA A 10 2.12 1.74 5.52
CA ALA A 10 2.08 0.89 4.34
C ALA A 10 0.69 0.30 4.11
N LYS A 11 0.49 -0.25 2.90
CA LYS A 11 -0.71 -1.04 2.55
C LYS A 11 -0.31 -2.38 1.95
N ILE A 12 -1.24 -3.33 2.02
CA ILE A 12 -1.22 -4.56 1.21
C ILE A 12 -2.48 -4.64 0.34
N ASN A 13 -2.45 -5.50 -0.69
CA ASN A 13 -3.63 -5.82 -1.47
C ASN A 13 -4.15 -7.20 -1.05
N LEU A 14 -5.37 -7.24 -0.50
CA LEU A 14 -6.10 -8.47 -0.21
C LEU A 14 -6.79 -9.02 -1.47
N HIS A 15 -7.01 -8.16 -2.45
CA HIS A 15 -7.49 -8.49 -3.79
C HIS A 15 -6.94 -7.48 -4.78
N LEU A 16 -6.48 -7.94 -5.95
CA LEU A 16 -6.08 -7.09 -7.06
C LEU A 16 -6.46 -7.78 -8.38
N GLU A 17 -7.41 -7.20 -9.05
CA GLU A 17 -7.85 -7.63 -10.37
C GLU A 17 -7.63 -6.53 -11.38
N VAL A 18 -6.99 -6.86 -12.51
CA VAL A 18 -6.80 -5.97 -13.65
C VAL A 18 -7.95 -6.21 -14.63
N LEU A 19 -8.86 -5.24 -14.75
CA LEU A 19 -10.07 -5.38 -15.54
C LEU A 19 -9.85 -5.11 -17.02
N GLY A 20 -9.01 -4.13 -17.33
CA GLY A 20 -8.77 -3.73 -18.72
C GLY A 20 -7.90 -2.49 -18.82
N LEU A 21 -7.70 -2.01 -20.05
CA LEU A 21 -6.96 -0.79 -20.36
C LEU A 21 -7.94 0.37 -20.59
N ARG A 22 -7.69 1.49 -19.93
CA ARG A 22 -8.49 2.71 -20.03
C ARG A 22 -8.00 3.58 -21.19
N PRO A 23 -8.85 4.49 -21.71
CA PRO A 23 -8.44 5.43 -22.76
C PRO A 23 -7.29 6.37 -22.36
N ASP A 24 -7.09 6.60 -21.05
CA ASP A 24 -6.00 7.42 -20.50
C ASP A 24 -4.66 6.66 -20.38
N GLY A 25 -4.60 5.40 -20.83
CA GLY A 25 -3.43 4.54 -20.81
C GLY A 25 -3.16 3.84 -19.47
N PHE A 26 -3.97 4.10 -18.45
CA PHE A 26 -3.94 3.35 -17.19
C PHE A 26 -4.82 2.10 -17.25
N HIS A 27 -4.58 1.16 -16.34
CA HIS A 27 -5.46 0.01 -16.18
C HIS A 27 -6.64 0.36 -15.26
N GLU A 28 -7.81 -0.15 -15.61
CA GLU A 28 -8.96 -0.19 -14.71
C GLU A 28 -8.79 -1.36 -13.75
N LEU A 29 -8.91 -1.08 -12.45
CA LEU A 29 -8.64 -2.03 -11.38
C LEU A 29 -9.88 -2.27 -10.51
N ALA A 30 -9.95 -3.46 -9.92
CA ALA A 30 -10.84 -3.77 -8.82
C ALA A 30 -10.02 -4.38 -7.69
N MET A 31 -9.90 -3.67 -6.58
CA MET A 31 -9.00 -4.05 -5.49
C MET A 31 -9.71 -4.01 -4.13
N VAL A 32 -9.17 -4.79 -3.20
CA VAL A 32 -9.35 -4.59 -1.76
C VAL A 32 -7.99 -4.28 -1.17
N MET A 33 -7.83 -3.08 -0.62
CA MET A 33 -6.61 -2.65 0.05
C MET A 33 -6.79 -2.62 1.56
N GLN A 34 -5.69 -2.87 2.28
CA GLN A 34 -5.62 -2.86 3.73
C GLN A 34 -4.37 -2.14 4.22
N SER A 35 -4.55 -1.16 5.11
CA SER A 35 -3.43 -0.51 5.82
C SER A 35 -2.83 -1.42 6.87
N ILE A 36 -1.51 -1.35 7.06
CA ILE A 36 -0.78 -2.08 8.09
C ILE A 36 0.02 -1.13 8.98
N ASP A 37 0.45 -1.59 10.16
CA ASP A 37 1.13 -0.75 11.14
C ASP A 37 2.62 -0.51 10.85
N LEU A 38 3.21 -1.15 9.84
CA LEU A 38 4.51 -0.77 9.30
C LEU A 38 4.40 0.62 8.65
N ALA A 39 5.16 1.59 9.15
CA ALA A 39 5.00 2.98 8.73
C ALA A 39 6.32 3.74 8.72
N ASP A 40 6.46 4.64 7.74
CA ASP A 40 7.46 5.70 7.74
C ASP A 40 7.03 6.84 8.66
N ARG A 41 7.95 7.73 9.00
CA ARG A 41 7.68 8.98 9.71
C ARG A 41 8.18 10.16 8.91
N LEU A 42 7.33 11.17 8.77
CA LEU A 42 7.66 12.44 8.16
C LEU A 42 7.63 13.53 9.23
N TRP A 43 8.80 14.10 9.52
CA TRP A 43 8.95 15.23 10.41
C TRP A 43 8.90 16.52 9.62
N LEU A 44 8.19 17.53 10.14
CA LEU A 44 7.97 18.80 9.46
C LEU A 44 8.22 19.96 10.44
N ARG A 45 8.94 20.96 9.96
CA ARG A 45 9.07 22.27 10.62
C ARG A 45 8.96 23.40 9.60
N PRO A 46 8.50 24.61 10.02
CA PRO A 46 8.44 25.74 9.10
C PRO A 46 9.85 26.16 8.70
N SER A 47 10.03 26.60 7.44
CA SER A 47 11.22 27.28 6.99
C SER A 47 10.95 28.78 6.86
N ALA A 48 11.86 29.61 7.37
CA ALA A 48 11.71 31.06 7.34
C ALA A 48 12.09 31.70 5.99
N ASP A 49 12.80 30.96 5.14
CA ASP A 49 13.28 31.41 3.83
C ASP A 49 12.31 31.08 2.68
N GLY A 50 11.16 30.47 3.00
CA GLY A 50 10.16 30.07 2.00
C GLY A 50 10.55 28.85 1.17
N GLN A 51 11.69 28.19 1.48
CA GLN A 51 12.13 27.02 0.74
C GLN A 51 11.46 25.74 1.25
N ILE A 52 11.20 24.81 0.33
CA ILE A 52 10.81 23.44 0.64
C ILE A 52 12.06 22.57 0.48
N SER A 53 12.51 21.97 1.56
CA SER A 53 13.65 21.07 1.54
C SER A 53 13.28 19.70 2.14
N LEU A 54 13.84 18.63 1.55
CA LEU A 54 13.64 17.26 2.00
C LEU A 54 14.99 16.62 2.32
N ARG A 55 15.06 15.95 3.47
CA ARG A 55 16.15 15.03 3.83
C ARG A 55 15.57 13.64 4.05
N CYS A 56 16.36 12.60 3.74
CA CYS A 56 15.98 11.21 3.95
C CYS A 56 17.17 10.43 4.50
N ASP A 57 16.91 9.46 5.36
CA ASP A 57 17.90 8.52 5.89
C ASP A 57 18.29 7.43 4.87
N GLN A 58 17.63 7.38 3.70
CA GLN A 58 17.95 6.48 2.59
C GLN A 58 18.50 7.27 1.41
N PRO A 59 19.81 7.19 1.15
CA PRO A 59 20.48 8.03 0.14
C PRO A 59 20.07 7.73 -1.31
N GLU A 60 19.51 6.56 -1.57
CA GLU A 60 19.00 6.17 -2.89
C GLU A 60 17.67 6.82 -3.27
N LEU A 61 16.97 7.44 -2.31
CA LEU A 61 15.72 8.14 -2.60
C LEU A 61 16.01 9.58 -3.03
N PRO A 62 15.38 10.06 -4.13
CA PRO A 62 15.51 11.45 -4.53
C PRO A 62 14.90 12.37 -3.48
N THR A 63 15.54 13.53 -3.26
CA THR A 63 15.06 14.58 -2.35
C THR A 63 14.66 15.86 -3.07
N ASP A 64 14.59 15.81 -4.40
CA ASP A 64 14.22 16.90 -5.29
C ASP A 64 12.73 16.85 -5.70
N GLY A 65 12.34 17.65 -6.69
CA GLY A 65 10.99 17.75 -7.22
C GLY A 65 10.44 16.46 -7.87
N THR A 66 11.20 15.39 -7.98
CA THR A 66 10.73 14.08 -8.43
C THR A 66 10.12 13.28 -7.29
N ASN A 67 10.43 13.62 -6.04
CA ASN A 67 9.88 12.96 -4.86
C ASN A 67 8.42 13.40 -4.59
N LEU A 68 7.54 12.45 -4.30
CA LEU A 68 6.12 12.73 -4.04
C LEU A 68 5.89 13.64 -2.82
N ILE A 69 6.79 13.65 -1.82
CA ILE A 69 6.73 14.56 -0.68
C ILE A 69 6.88 16.02 -1.17
N VAL A 70 7.92 16.28 -1.98
CA VAL A 70 8.20 17.61 -2.52
C VAL A 70 7.07 18.04 -3.47
N ARG A 71 6.62 17.15 -4.36
CA ARG A 71 5.49 17.41 -5.25
C ARG A 71 4.21 17.72 -4.51
N ALA A 72 3.92 17.03 -3.40
CA ALA A 72 2.77 17.28 -2.55
C ALA A 72 2.87 18.65 -1.87
N ALA A 73 4.05 19.01 -1.38
CA ALA A 73 4.31 20.31 -0.78
C ALA A 73 4.11 21.47 -1.79
N GLU A 74 4.66 21.34 -2.99
CA GLU A 74 4.52 22.32 -4.05
C GLU A 74 3.06 22.46 -4.52
N LEU A 75 2.36 21.34 -4.69
CA LEU A 75 0.95 21.36 -5.08
C LEU A 75 0.10 22.06 -4.00
N LEU A 76 0.31 21.73 -2.73
CA LEU A 76 -0.44 22.31 -1.62
C LEU A 76 -0.18 23.80 -1.50
N ARG A 77 1.09 24.24 -1.63
CA ARG A 77 1.49 25.65 -1.67
C ARG A 77 0.83 26.40 -2.83
N ALA A 78 0.87 25.83 -4.02
CA ALA A 78 0.22 26.42 -5.19
C ALA A 78 -1.31 26.58 -5.00
N ARG A 79 -1.97 25.57 -4.43
CA ARG A 79 -3.42 25.59 -4.16
C ARG A 79 -3.81 26.58 -3.04
N SER A 80 -2.91 26.85 -2.10
CA SER A 80 -3.15 27.86 -1.05
C SER A 80 -3.02 29.29 -1.54
N GLY A 81 -2.31 29.55 -2.63
CA GLY A 81 -1.94 30.87 -3.12
C GLY A 81 -0.88 31.60 -2.27
N LEU A 82 -0.33 30.94 -1.24
CA LEU A 82 0.67 31.50 -0.32
C LEU A 82 2.07 31.02 -0.73
N VAL A 83 2.68 31.75 -1.68
CA VAL A 83 3.95 31.34 -2.32
C VAL A 83 5.18 31.42 -1.41
N GLU A 84 5.07 32.16 -0.29
CA GLU A 84 6.13 32.34 0.70
C GLU A 84 6.26 31.17 1.70
N LEU A 85 5.30 30.23 1.69
CA LEU A 85 5.32 29.10 2.63
C LEU A 85 6.47 28.15 2.33
N GLY A 86 7.33 27.94 3.33
CA GLY A 86 8.42 26.98 3.29
C GLY A 86 8.33 25.92 4.38
N ALA A 87 9.03 24.81 4.18
CA ALA A 87 9.13 23.75 5.17
C ALA A 87 10.44 22.95 5.03
N GLU A 88 11.01 22.59 6.16
CA GLU A 88 12.03 21.55 6.25
C GLU A 88 11.36 20.23 6.58
N LEU A 89 11.59 19.23 5.73
CA LEU A 89 11.01 17.91 5.81
C LEU A 89 12.10 16.87 6.03
N VAL A 90 11.90 15.94 6.98
CA VAL A 90 12.81 14.83 7.24
C VAL A 90 12.03 13.53 7.22
N LEU A 91 12.40 12.64 6.31
CA LEU A 91 11.78 11.33 6.14
C LEU A 91 12.61 10.24 6.81
N GLU A 92 12.00 9.52 7.76
CA GLU A 92 12.53 8.28 8.34
C GLU A 92 11.86 7.08 7.65
N LYS A 93 12.64 6.34 6.86
CA LYS A 93 12.14 5.18 6.08
C LYS A 93 12.18 3.89 6.89
N ARG A 94 11.04 3.21 6.96
CA ARG A 94 10.88 1.86 7.53
C ARG A 94 10.19 0.91 6.57
N ILE A 95 9.33 1.45 5.68
CA ILE A 95 8.69 0.68 4.61
C ILE A 95 9.75 0.38 3.56
N PRO A 96 9.97 -0.89 3.18
CA PRO A 96 10.93 -1.26 2.15
C PRO A 96 10.66 -0.53 0.81
N ILE A 97 11.73 -0.07 0.16
CA ILE A 97 11.65 0.65 -1.12
C ILE A 97 11.32 -0.33 -2.25
N GLY A 98 10.52 0.12 -3.24
CA GLY A 98 10.17 -0.68 -4.42
C GLY A 98 9.45 -1.99 -4.08
N ALA A 99 8.59 -1.97 -3.07
CA ALA A 99 8.06 -3.15 -2.40
C ALA A 99 6.58 -3.50 -2.72
N GLY A 100 5.88 -2.70 -3.53
CA GLY A 100 4.42 -2.92 -3.74
C GLY A 100 3.55 -2.54 -2.53
N LEU A 101 4.12 -1.79 -1.56
CA LEU A 101 3.51 -1.42 -0.27
C LEU A 101 3.04 0.05 -0.22
N ALA A 102 3.08 0.77 -1.34
CA ALA A 102 2.73 2.18 -1.49
C ALA A 102 3.50 3.17 -0.57
N GLY A 103 4.75 2.85 -0.15
CA GLY A 103 5.51 3.70 0.76
C GLY A 103 5.68 5.13 0.27
N GLY A 104 6.05 5.34 -1.00
CA GLY A 104 6.17 6.68 -1.60
C GLY A 104 4.84 7.44 -1.64
N SER A 105 3.74 6.77 -1.98
CA SER A 105 2.39 7.36 -1.96
C SER A 105 1.96 7.75 -0.54
N SER A 106 2.27 6.91 0.45
CA SER A 106 1.99 7.20 1.85
C SER A 106 2.81 8.40 2.35
N ASN A 107 4.08 8.51 1.93
CA ASN A 107 4.91 9.67 2.28
C ASN A 107 4.38 10.97 1.64
N GLY A 108 3.94 10.93 0.37
CA GLY A 108 3.29 12.09 -0.27
C GLY A 108 1.98 12.49 0.41
N ALA A 109 1.15 11.50 0.79
CA ALA A 109 -0.07 11.74 1.57
C ALA A 109 0.24 12.36 2.95
N ALA A 110 1.31 11.88 3.60
CA ALA A 110 1.80 12.46 4.87
C ALA A 110 2.21 13.93 4.71
N ALA A 111 2.84 14.28 3.59
CA ALA A 111 3.19 15.67 3.30
C ALA A 111 1.94 16.54 3.14
N LEU A 112 0.90 16.08 2.43
CA LEU A 112 -0.37 16.82 2.30
C LEU A 112 -1.00 17.11 3.68
N VAL A 113 -1.13 16.08 4.54
CA VAL A 113 -1.74 16.21 5.87
C VAL A 113 -0.88 17.07 6.80
N GLY A 114 0.42 16.80 6.85
CA GLY A 114 1.36 17.48 7.73
C GLY A 114 1.51 18.96 7.39
N LEU A 115 1.66 19.29 6.11
CA LEU A 115 1.80 20.67 5.66
C LEU A 115 0.50 21.46 5.74
N ASN A 116 -0.67 20.83 5.50
CA ASN A 116 -1.96 21.46 5.74
C ASN A 116 -2.10 21.89 7.21
N ALA A 117 -1.64 21.05 8.13
CA ALA A 117 -1.63 21.37 9.56
C ALA A 117 -0.53 22.41 9.93
N LEU A 118 0.71 22.23 9.45
CA LEU A 118 1.84 23.09 9.73
C LEU A 118 1.61 24.53 9.27
N TRP A 119 1.09 24.70 8.07
CA TRP A 119 0.80 26.00 7.46
C TRP A 119 -0.57 26.58 7.85
N GLY A 120 -1.39 25.83 8.59
CA GLY A 120 -2.71 26.26 9.05
C GLY A 120 -3.71 26.55 7.92
N LEU A 121 -3.61 25.79 6.80
CA LEU A 121 -4.38 26.12 5.57
C LEU A 121 -5.86 25.75 5.68
N GLY A 122 -6.24 24.80 6.52
CA GLY A 122 -7.63 24.41 6.74
C GLY A 122 -8.29 23.70 5.55
N PHE A 123 -7.52 23.12 4.61
CA PHE A 123 -8.10 22.27 3.56
C PHE A 123 -8.82 21.09 4.18
N ARG A 124 -10.05 20.84 3.72
CA ARG A 124 -10.86 19.69 4.15
C ARG A 124 -10.38 18.41 3.49
N ALA A 125 -10.84 17.30 4.04
CA ALA A 125 -10.46 15.96 3.58
C ALA A 125 -10.70 15.76 2.08
N GLU A 126 -11.82 16.25 1.54
CA GLU A 126 -12.18 16.11 0.13
C GLU A 126 -11.18 16.84 -0.80
N ALA A 127 -10.69 18.01 -0.35
CA ALA A 127 -9.68 18.76 -1.11
C ALA A 127 -8.32 18.06 -1.09
N LEU A 128 -7.92 17.49 0.06
CA LEU A 128 -6.70 16.70 0.17
C LEU A 128 -6.80 15.41 -0.66
N GLN A 129 -7.96 14.75 -0.68
CA GLN A 129 -8.23 13.58 -1.52
C GLN A 129 -8.09 13.90 -3.02
N ALA A 130 -8.64 15.03 -3.47
CA ALA A 130 -8.51 15.47 -4.85
C ALA A 130 -7.03 15.71 -5.24
N MET A 131 -6.27 16.42 -4.38
CA MET A 131 -4.83 16.64 -4.59
C MET A 131 -4.03 15.33 -4.57
N ALA A 132 -4.37 14.41 -3.69
CA ALA A 132 -3.75 13.08 -3.63
C ALA A 132 -3.96 12.30 -4.94
N ALA A 133 -5.17 12.31 -5.49
CA ALA A 133 -5.50 11.62 -6.76
C ALA A 133 -4.77 12.22 -7.98
N GLU A 134 -4.43 13.53 -7.95
CA GLU A 134 -3.59 14.16 -8.98
C GLU A 134 -2.14 13.66 -8.93
N LEU A 135 -1.62 13.36 -7.73
CA LEU A 135 -0.22 13.01 -7.51
C LEU A 135 0.07 11.51 -7.70
N GLY A 136 -0.88 10.65 -7.32
CA GLY A 136 -0.69 9.22 -7.44
C GLY A 136 -1.93 8.39 -7.09
N SER A 137 -2.08 7.23 -7.74
CA SER A 137 -3.26 6.38 -7.63
C SER A 137 -3.49 5.81 -6.23
N ASP A 138 -2.44 5.47 -5.49
CA ASP A 138 -2.54 4.91 -4.13
C ASP A 138 -2.61 5.99 -3.04
N MET A 139 -2.33 7.27 -3.37
CA MET A 139 -2.29 8.34 -2.38
C MET A 139 -3.64 8.60 -1.69
N PRO A 140 -4.78 8.58 -2.40
CA PRO A 140 -6.10 8.69 -1.76
C PRO A 140 -6.33 7.62 -0.69
N PHE A 141 -6.00 6.36 -0.99
CA PHE A 141 -6.08 5.27 -0.01
C PHE A 141 -5.16 5.52 1.20
N CYS A 142 -3.93 6.02 0.98
CA CYS A 142 -2.99 6.31 2.05
C CYS A 142 -3.50 7.39 3.01
N LEU A 143 -4.31 8.35 2.54
CA LEU A 143 -4.95 9.35 3.41
C LEU A 143 -5.95 8.70 4.36
N ASP A 144 -6.87 7.91 3.84
CA ASP A 144 -7.97 7.35 4.62
C ASP A 144 -7.57 6.07 5.38
N GLY A 145 -6.89 5.15 4.67
CA GLY A 145 -6.47 3.86 5.22
C GLY A 145 -7.62 2.90 5.50
N GLY A 146 -7.38 1.98 6.43
CA GLY A 146 -8.33 0.94 6.79
C GLY A 146 -8.44 -0.17 5.76
N THR A 147 -9.64 -0.72 5.60
CA THR A 147 -10.00 -1.72 4.58
C THR A 147 -10.97 -1.09 3.60
N GLN A 148 -10.62 -1.05 2.31
CA GLN A 148 -11.45 -0.39 1.30
C GLN A 148 -11.48 -1.13 -0.01
N PHE A 149 -12.61 -1.07 -0.71
CA PHE A 149 -12.63 -1.28 -2.15
C PHE A 149 -11.97 -0.09 -2.83
N CYS A 150 -11.16 -0.36 -3.84
CA CYS A 150 -10.44 0.64 -4.61
C CYS A 150 -10.61 0.33 -6.10
N PHE A 151 -11.22 1.24 -6.83
CA PHE A 151 -11.54 1.12 -8.25
C PHE A 151 -10.83 2.20 -9.07
N GLY A 152 -11.10 2.24 -10.37
CA GLY A 152 -10.39 3.13 -11.28
C GLY A 152 -8.94 2.69 -11.43
N ARG A 153 -8.02 3.62 -11.27
CA ARG A 153 -6.57 3.32 -11.16
C ARG A 153 -6.16 2.93 -9.74
N GLY A 154 -7.11 2.93 -8.77
CA GLY A 154 -6.94 2.76 -7.33
C GLY A 154 -7.42 3.97 -6.51
N GLU A 155 -7.78 5.09 -7.17
CA GLU A 155 -8.15 6.36 -6.55
C GLU A 155 -9.63 6.45 -6.13
N ARG A 156 -10.49 5.58 -6.68
CA ARG A 156 -11.92 5.57 -6.35
C ARG A 156 -12.16 4.66 -5.15
N LEU A 157 -12.30 5.27 -3.99
CA LEU A 157 -12.39 4.56 -2.71
C LEU A 157 -13.83 4.35 -2.29
N GLU A 158 -14.14 3.15 -1.81
CA GLU A 158 -15.40 2.80 -1.18
C GLU A 158 -15.09 2.07 0.13
N PRO A 159 -15.28 2.71 1.30
CA PRO A 159 -15.01 2.08 2.59
C PRO A 159 -15.83 0.81 2.76
N LEU A 160 -15.19 -0.24 3.30
CA LEU A 160 -15.90 -1.44 3.72
C LEU A 160 -16.55 -1.17 5.08
N GLU A 161 -17.87 -1.24 5.12
CA GLU A 161 -18.65 -1.11 6.36
C GLU A 161 -18.45 -2.36 7.22
N LEU A 162 -17.45 -2.32 8.07
CA LEU A 162 -17.17 -3.35 9.06
C LEU A 162 -17.75 -2.94 10.42
N GLN A 163 -18.39 -3.86 11.11
CA GLN A 163 -18.93 -3.61 12.48
C GLN A 163 -17.83 -3.27 13.50
N ALA A 164 -16.61 -3.74 13.26
CA ALA A 164 -15.41 -3.43 14.05
C ALA A 164 -14.16 -3.52 13.18
N PRO A 165 -13.05 -2.82 13.54
CA PRO A 165 -11.77 -2.95 12.88
C PRO A 165 -11.28 -4.40 12.89
N LEU A 166 -10.71 -4.86 11.78
CA LEU A 166 -10.12 -6.18 11.67
C LEU A 166 -8.87 -6.29 12.57
N LYS A 167 -8.79 -7.35 13.36
CA LYS A 167 -7.67 -7.61 14.29
C LYS A 167 -6.74 -8.68 13.76
N LEU A 168 -6.45 -8.64 12.47
CA LEU A 168 -5.54 -9.57 11.83
C LEU A 168 -4.10 -9.04 11.83
N ALA A 169 -3.17 -9.95 11.66
CA ALA A 169 -1.76 -9.65 11.51
C ALA A 169 -1.15 -10.43 10.34
N LEU A 170 0.07 -10.07 9.98
CA LEU A 170 0.77 -10.72 8.88
C LEU A 170 2.27 -10.83 9.17
N LEU A 171 2.88 -11.87 8.61
CA LEU A 171 4.30 -11.94 8.35
C LEU A 171 4.53 -11.42 6.92
N LEU A 172 5.18 -10.27 6.82
CA LEU A 172 5.60 -9.66 5.56
C LEU A 172 7.04 -10.03 5.28
N VAL A 173 7.36 -10.44 4.05
CA VAL A 173 8.73 -10.74 3.65
C VAL A 173 9.06 -10.09 2.32
N LYS A 174 10.34 -9.67 2.16
CA LYS A 174 10.85 -9.09 0.91
C LYS A 174 12.35 -9.35 0.81
N HIS A 175 12.82 -9.78 -0.36
CA HIS A 175 14.25 -9.81 -0.64
C HIS A 175 14.75 -8.37 -0.86
N PRO A 176 15.70 -7.84 -0.05
CA PRO A 176 16.05 -6.42 -0.03
C PRO A 176 16.61 -5.93 -1.37
N GLN A 177 17.37 -6.75 -2.08
CA GLN A 177 18.03 -6.39 -3.35
C GLN A 177 17.10 -6.52 -4.57
N VAL A 178 15.86 -7.02 -4.41
CA VAL A 178 14.93 -7.21 -5.52
C VAL A 178 13.87 -6.13 -5.50
N SER A 179 13.65 -5.52 -6.66
CA SER A 179 12.54 -4.60 -6.92
C SER A 179 11.83 -5.01 -8.21
N VAL A 180 10.53 -4.77 -8.27
CA VAL A 180 9.72 -5.02 -9.47
C VAL A 180 9.20 -3.69 -9.98
N SER A 181 9.48 -3.41 -11.25
CA SER A 181 8.92 -2.24 -11.92
C SER A 181 7.42 -2.42 -12.12
N THR A 182 6.62 -1.52 -11.53
CA THR A 182 5.15 -1.55 -11.69
C THR A 182 4.73 -1.51 -13.17
N PRO A 183 5.26 -0.61 -14.02
CA PRO A 183 4.94 -0.62 -15.46
C PRO A 183 5.29 -1.95 -16.14
N TRP A 184 6.40 -2.56 -15.77
CA TRP A 184 6.77 -3.88 -16.31
C TRP A 184 5.75 -4.95 -15.92
N ALA A 185 5.35 -5.03 -14.65
CA ALA A 185 4.39 -6.04 -14.17
C ALA A 185 3.03 -5.90 -14.88
N TYR A 186 2.53 -4.67 -15.04
CA TYR A 186 1.30 -4.42 -15.79
C TYR A 186 1.44 -4.76 -17.29
N GLY A 187 2.56 -4.39 -17.92
CA GLY A 187 2.82 -4.72 -19.32
C GLY A 187 2.87 -6.24 -19.57
N ARG A 188 3.49 -6.98 -18.64
CA ARG A 188 3.50 -8.46 -18.70
C ARG A 188 2.10 -9.05 -18.45
N CYS A 189 1.34 -8.50 -17.50
CA CYS A 189 -0.03 -8.91 -17.25
C CYS A 189 -0.91 -8.68 -18.50
N GLN A 190 -0.78 -7.53 -19.16
CA GLN A 190 -1.46 -7.23 -20.41
C GLN A 190 -1.07 -8.22 -21.53
N ALA A 191 0.22 -8.54 -21.68
CA ALA A 191 0.69 -9.48 -22.68
C ALA A 191 0.11 -10.90 -22.49
N LEU A 192 -0.09 -11.32 -21.24
CA LEU A 192 -0.60 -12.67 -20.92
C LEU A 192 -2.13 -12.73 -20.87
N ARG A 193 -2.80 -11.63 -20.56
CA ARG A 193 -4.25 -11.60 -20.26
C ARG A 193 -5.03 -10.58 -21.05
N GLY A 194 -4.40 -9.85 -22.00
CA GLY A 194 -5.07 -8.81 -22.78
C GLY A 194 -6.33 -9.27 -23.50
N ASP A 195 -6.37 -10.52 -23.92
CA ASP A 195 -7.55 -11.11 -24.58
C ASP A 195 -8.78 -11.23 -23.65
N PHE A 196 -8.54 -11.19 -22.33
CA PHE A 196 -9.60 -11.25 -21.31
C PHE A 196 -9.94 -9.87 -20.74
N TYR A 197 -9.33 -8.80 -21.25
CA TYR A 197 -9.59 -7.44 -20.80
C TYR A 197 -10.98 -6.99 -21.24
N LEU A 198 -11.71 -6.43 -20.31
CA LEU A 198 -12.98 -5.77 -20.56
C LEU A 198 -12.73 -4.49 -21.38
N GLN A 199 -13.68 -4.12 -22.22
CA GLN A 199 -13.49 -3.06 -23.21
C GLN A 199 -14.32 -1.81 -22.92
N THR A 200 -15.39 -1.95 -22.15
CA THR A 200 -16.38 -0.88 -21.94
C THR A 200 -16.57 -0.54 -20.48
N GLU A 201 -16.96 0.71 -20.21
CA GLU A 201 -17.30 1.14 -18.84
C GLU A 201 -18.46 0.34 -18.25
N GLY A 202 -19.40 -0.11 -19.07
CA GLY A 202 -20.50 -0.98 -18.62
C GLY A 202 -20.01 -2.33 -18.08
N GLU A 203 -19.06 -2.95 -18.78
CA GLU A 203 -18.42 -4.20 -18.32
C GLU A 203 -17.59 -3.96 -17.06
N PHE A 204 -16.84 -2.85 -16.98
CA PHE A 204 -16.10 -2.48 -15.78
C PHE A 204 -17.05 -2.32 -14.59
N GLU A 205 -18.16 -1.60 -14.75
CA GLU A 205 -19.13 -1.40 -13.65
C GLU A 205 -19.78 -2.72 -13.24
N GLN A 206 -20.15 -3.57 -14.18
CA GLN A 206 -20.68 -4.90 -13.86
C GLN A 206 -19.68 -5.72 -13.04
N ARG A 207 -18.38 -5.65 -13.36
CA ARG A 207 -17.34 -6.36 -12.61
C ARG A 207 -17.10 -5.75 -11.23
N ARG A 208 -17.08 -4.42 -11.13
CA ARG A 208 -17.03 -3.72 -9.83
C ARG A 208 -18.20 -4.11 -8.92
N GLN A 209 -19.41 -4.17 -9.48
CA GLN A 209 -20.60 -4.60 -8.75
C GLN A 209 -20.48 -6.06 -8.27
N ALA A 210 -19.95 -6.93 -9.10
CA ALA A 210 -19.69 -8.32 -8.72
C ALA A 210 -18.65 -8.42 -7.58
N LEU A 211 -17.65 -7.54 -7.53
CA LEU A 211 -16.72 -7.50 -6.40
C LEU A 211 -17.40 -6.95 -5.13
N ARG A 212 -18.24 -5.91 -5.24
CA ARG A 212 -18.94 -5.34 -4.06
C ARG A 212 -19.87 -6.33 -3.38
N GLN A 213 -20.63 -7.09 -4.16
CA GLN A 213 -21.77 -7.89 -3.68
C GLN A 213 -21.64 -9.40 -3.94
N GLY A 214 -20.62 -9.82 -4.68
CA GLY A 214 -20.48 -11.20 -5.12
C GLY A 214 -19.99 -12.17 -4.05
N PRO A 215 -20.09 -13.48 -4.32
CA PRO A 215 -19.69 -14.53 -3.38
C PRO A 215 -18.23 -14.43 -2.93
N LEU A 216 -17.32 -13.96 -3.82
CA LEU A 216 -15.90 -13.80 -3.49
C LEU A 216 -15.71 -12.77 -2.38
N SER A 217 -16.33 -11.60 -2.52
CA SER A 217 -16.28 -10.53 -1.53
C SER A 217 -16.89 -10.98 -0.21
N GLN A 218 -18.06 -11.62 -0.26
CA GLN A 218 -18.71 -12.14 0.94
C GLN A 218 -17.87 -13.20 1.65
N SER A 219 -17.21 -14.10 0.91
CA SER A 219 -16.32 -15.11 1.49
C SER A 219 -15.04 -14.50 2.06
N LEU A 220 -14.43 -13.54 1.35
CA LEU A 220 -13.25 -12.81 1.80
C LEU A 220 -13.56 -12.06 3.11
N LEU A 221 -14.61 -11.24 3.11
CA LEU A 221 -15.00 -10.44 4.28
C LEU A 221 -15.39 -11.31 5.48
N ARG A 222 -16.14 -12.39 5.25
CA ARG A 222 -16.49 -13.33 6.32
C ARG A 222 -15.23 -13.94 6.93
N GLY A 223 -14.30 -14.43 6.10
CA GLY A 223 -13.05 -15.01 6.57
C GLY A 223 -12.19 -14.00 7.35
N LEU A 224 -12.09 -12.75 6.86
CA LEU A 224 -11.37 -11.67 7.55
C LEU A 224 -11.99 -11.35 8.92
N VAL A 225 -13.31 -11.23 9.00
CA VAL A 225 -14.04 -10.91 10.26
C VAL A 225 -13.97 -12.08 11.24
N GLN A 226 -14.10 -13.31 10.77
CA GLN A 226 -14.09 -14.51 11.60
C GLN A 226 -12.68 -15.07 11.87
N SER A 227 -11.64 -14.49 11.23
CA SER A 227 -10.27 -15.00 11.30
C SER A 227 -10.17 -16.49 10.93
N THR A 228 -10.90 -16.89 9.88
CA THR A 228 -10.90 -18.25 9.33
C THR A 228 -10.13 -18.31 8.01
N PRO A 229 -9.70 -19.48 7.54
CA PRO A 229 -9.01 -19.63 6.26
C PRO A 229 -9.75 -18.89 5.13
N LEU A 230 -9.02 -18.08 4.38
CA LEU A 230 -9.55 -17.30 3.28
C LEU A 230 -9.55 -18.12 1.98
N PRO A 231 -10.44 -17.79 1.02
CA PRO A 231 -10.24 -18.25 -0.34
C PRO A 231 -8.89 -17.77 -0.87
N PRO A 232 -8.29 -18.45 -1.87
CA PRO A 232 -7.06 -17.97 -2.48
C PRO A 232 -7.18 -16.49 -2.87
N LEU A 233 -6.27 -15.65 -2.33
CA LEU A 233 -6.27 -14.22 -2.64
C LEU A 233 -5.87 -14.03 -4.10
N ARG A 234 -6.66 -13.24 -4.82
CA ARG A 234 -6.37 -12.91 -6.20
C ARG A 234 -5.45 -11.70 -6.28
N ASN A 235 -4.35 -11.86 -6.99
CA ASN A 235 -3.52 -10.78 -7.46
C ASN A 235 -3.07 -11.11 -8.89
N ASP A 236 -3.66 -10.44 -9.88
CA ASP A 236 -3.39 -10.72 -11.29
C ASP A 236 -1.94 -10.47 -11.69
N LEU A 237 -1.22 -9.61 -10.97
CA LEU A 237 0.20 -9.35 -11.18
C LEU A 237 1.08 -10.45 -10.57
N GLN A 238 0.60 -11.16 -9.54
CA GLN A 238 1.39 -12.22 -8.89
C GLN A 238 1.74 -13.33 -9.85
N ALA A 239 0.79 -13.80 -10.65
CA ALA A 239 1.02 -14.90 -11.58
C ALA A 239 2.17 -14.61 -12.56
N VAL A 240 2.29 -13.34 -12.97
CA VAL A 240 3.35 -12.86 -13.85
C VAL A 240 4.68 -12.76 -13.12
N VAL A 241 4.67 -12.12 -11.95
CA VAL A 241 5.89 -11.84 -11.19
C VAL A 241 6.47 -13.12 -10.60
N GLU A 242 5.63 -14.02 -10.06
CA GLU A 242 6.02 -15.33 -9.53
C GLU A 242 6.70 -16.20 -10.60
N ALA A 243 6.25 -16.10 -11.86
CA ALA A 243 6.86 -16.85 -12.96
C ALA A 243 8.28 -16.38 -13.33
N GLU A 244 8.55 -15.07 -13.21
CA GLU A 244 9.80 -14.47 -13.72
C GLU A 244 10.76 -14.02 -12.61
N VAL A 245 10.29 -13.89 -11.35
CA VAL A 245 11.10 -13.39 -10.22
C VAL A 245 11.31 -14.51 -9.20
N GLU A 246 12.53 -15.05 -9.18
CA GLU A 246 12.90 -16.20 -8.35
C GLU A 246 12.62 -15.99 -6.87
N SER A 247 12.98 -14.83 -6.30
CA SER A 247 12.77 -14.53 -4.88
C SER A 247 11.28 -14.50 -4.51
N VAL A 248 10.38 -14.12 -5.44
CA VAL A 248 8.94 -14.17 -5.21
C VAL A 248 8.46 -15.61 -5.14
N ARG A 249 8.92 -16.46 -6.03
CA ARG A 249 8.60 -17.92 -6.03
C ARG A 249 9.08 -18.59 -4.75
N GLN A 250 10.34 -18.34 -4.37
CA GLN A 250 10.94 -18.90 -3.15
C GLN A 250 10.23 -18.41 -1.89
N GLY A 251 10.00 -17.09 -1.77
CA GLY A 251 9.35 -16.52 -0.60
C GLY A 251 7.90 -16.98 -0.44
N LEU A 252 7.12 -17.14 -1.52
CA LEU A 252 5.78 -17.72 -1.47
C LEU A 252 5.82 -19.19 -1.02
N ALA A 253 6.80 -19.96 -1.49
CA ALA A 253 6.98 -21.35 -1.07
C ALA A 253 7.30 -21.43 0.43
N LEU A 254 8.22 -20.59 0.94
CA LEU A 254 8.56 -20.50 2.36
C LEU A 254 7.34 -20.14 3.22
N LEU A 255 6.60 -19.10 2.85
CA LEU A 255 5.42 -18.68 3.61
C LEU A 255 4.31 -19.76 3.65
N ARG A 256 4.18 -20.57 2.60
CA ARG A 256 3.24 -21.72 2.56
C ARG A 256 3.68 -22.89 3.43
N GLN A 257 4.96 -22.96 3.84
CA GLN A 257 5.50 -23.97 4.76
C GLN A 257 5.21 -23.65 6.24
N ALA A 258 4.73 -22.47 6.56
CA ALA A 258 4.25 -22.11 7.89
C ALA A 258 2.97 -22.92 8.23
N GLN A 259 3.14 -24.20 8.57
CA GLN A 259 2.06 -25.17 8.77
C GLN A 259 2.31 -26.06 10.02
N PRO A 260 1.26 -26.72 10.56
CA PRO A 260 1.44 -27.71 11.60
C PRO A 260 2.42 -28.83 11.16
N PRO A 261 3.23 -29.38 12.08
CA PRO A 261 3.17 -29.15 13.53
C PRO A 261 3.95 -27.92 14.02
N LEU A 262 4.67 -27.19 13.15
CA LEU A 262 5.55 -26.09 13.57
C LEU A 262 4.77 -24.87 14.06
N VAL A 263 3.77 -24.43 13.27
CA VAL A 263 2.94 -23.27 13.57
C VAL A 263 1.51 -23.48 13.03
N GLU A 264 0.61 -22.56 13.41
CA GLU A 264 -0.73 -22.51 12.83
C GLU A 264 -0.66 -22.15 11.34
N GLN A 265 -1.47 -22.81 10.53
CA GLN A 265 -1.56 -22.52 9.10
C GLN A 265 -2.00 -21.06 8.88
N PRO A 266 -1.34 -20.30 7.98
CA PRO A 266 -1.78 -18.96 7.64
C PRO A 266 -3.18 -18.97 7.01
N LEU A 267 -3.96 -17.91 7.28
CA LEU A 267 -5.29 -17.73 6.69
C LEU A 267 -5.22 -17.53 5.16
N ALA A 268 -4.15 -16.94 4.69
CA ALA A 268 -3.83 -16.77 3.27
C ALA A 268 -2.36 -16.40 3.08
N VAL A 269 -1.82 -16.68 1.88
CA VAL A 269 -0.48 -16.25 1.44
C VAL A 269 -0.60 -15.60 0.07
N ALA A 270 -0.04 -14.40 -0.11
CA ALA A 270 -0.09 -13.67 -1.38
C ALA A 270 1.05 -12.66 -1.54
N MET A 271 1.16 -12.10 -2.75
CA MET A 271 2.00 -10.95 -3.08
C MET A 271 1.19 -9.64 -2.96
N SER A 272 1.82 -8.57 -2.48
CA SER A 272 1.21 -7.24 -2.40
C SER A 272 1.52 -6.39 -3.63
N GLY A 273 0.48 -5.81 -4.25
CA GLY A 273 0.63 -4.93 -5.40
C GLY A 273 1.37 -5.59 -6.56
N SER A 274 2.29 -4.85 -7.17
CA SER A 274 3.22 -5.39 -8.19
C SER A 274 4.39 -6.17 -7.60
N GLY A 275 4.42 -6.37 -6.29
CA GLY A 275 5.52 -7.04 -5.59
C GLY A 275 6.75 -6.14 -5.40
N PRO A 276 7.90 -6.76 -5.01
CA PRO A 276 8.09 -8.18 -4.72
C PRO A 276 7.73 -8.59 -3.29
N SER A 277 7.07 -7.73 -2.48
CA SER A 277 6.70 -8.09 -1.11
C SER A 277 5.61 -9.16 -1.09
N LEU A 278 5.77 -10.11 -0.18
CA LEU A 278 4.89 -11.24 0.05
C LEU A 278 4.41 -11.22 1.49
N PHE A 279 3.23 -11.75 1.73
CA PHE A 279 2.70 -11.81 3.08
C PHE A 279 1.92 -13.10 3.35
N ALA A 280 1.98 -13.55 4.59
CA ALA A 280 1.11 -14.59 5.14
C ALA A 280 0.24 -13.97 6.25
N LEU A 281 -1.09 -14.14 6.17
CA LEU A 281 -2.05 -13.60 7.13
C LEU A 281 -2.28 -14.56 8.29
N PHE A 282 -2.42 -14.01 9.50
CA PHE A 282 -2.66 -14.73 10.73
C PHE A 282 -3.75 -14.08 11.58
N PRO A 283 -4.42 -14.84 12.48
CA PRO A 283 -5.46 -14.31 13.36
C PRO A 283 -4.95 -13.28 14.37
N SER A 284 -3.65 -13.27 14.69
CA SER A 284 -3.05 -12.35 15.65
C SER A 284 -1.56 -12.11 15.39
N LEU A 285 -1.02 -11.05 16.00
CA LEU A 285 0.39 -10.71 15.92
C LEU A 285 1.28 -11.80 16.52
N GLU A 286 0.87 -12.44 17.60
CA GLU A 286 1.59 -13.54 18.24
C GLU A 286 1.73 -14.74 17.28
N ARG A 287 0.68 -15.02 16.49
CA ARG A 287 0.74 -16.09 15.49
C ARG A 287 1.68 -15.75 14.32
N ALA A 288 1.67 -14.49 13.87
CA ALA A 288 2.63 -14.01 12.86
C ALA A 288 4.08 -14.08 13.38
N GLN A 289 4.31 -13.71 14.64
CA GLN A 289 5.62 -13.80 15.29
C GLN A 289 6.09 -15.25 15.47
N ALA A 290 5.20 -16.16 15.84
CA ALA A 290 5.50 -17.58 15.92
C ALA A 290 5.90 -18.17 14.56
N ALA A 291 5.19 -17.77 13.49
CA ALA A 291 5.52 -18.17 12.13
C ALA A 291 6.88 -17.60 11.69
N HIS A 292 7.17 -16.32 12.02
CA HIS A 292 8.47 -15.73 11.76
C HIS A 292 9.60 -16.49 12.48
N ALA A 293 9.42 -16.80 13.76
CA ALA A 293 10.41 -17.55 14.53
C ALA A 293 10.66 -18.97 13.97
N ALA A 294 9.60 -19.63 13.50
CA ALA A 294 9.70 -20.96 12.92
C ALA A 294 10.37 -21.01 11.53
N LEU A 295 10.32 -19.89 10.78
CA LEU A 295 10.91 -19.75 9.45
C LEU A 295 12.19 -18.90 9.44
N ALA A 296 12.72 -18.53 10.61
CA ALA A 296 13.81 -17.55 10.71
C ALA A 296 15.07 -17.98 9.94
N ASP A 297 15.48 -19.21 10.11
CA ASP A 297 16.68 -19.76 9.48
C ASP A 297 16.54 -19.82 7.95
N GLU A 298 15.39 -20.26 7.45
CA GLU A 298 15.10 -20.34 6.02
C GLU A 298 14.96 -18.95 5.37
N LEU A 299 14.37 -17.99 6.08
CA LEU A 299 14.28 -16.60 5.63
C LEU A 299 15.66 -15.95 5.57
N GLU A 300 16.51 -16.17 6.58
CA GLU A 300 17.88 -15.65 6.60
C GLU A 300 18.72 -16.28 5.49
N GLN A 301 18.68 -17.61 5.31
CA GLN A 301 19.38 -18.31 4.23
C GLN A 301 18.91 -17.86 2.85
N GLY A 302 17.61 -17.55 2.70
CA GLY A 302 17.02 -16.99 1.48
C GLY A 302 17.30 -15.51 1.27
N GLY A 303 17.95 -14.82 2.23
CA GLY A 303 18.27 -13.39 2.17
C GLY A 303 17.03 -12.49 2.32
N PHE A 304 15.95 -12.95 2.93
CA PHE A 304 14.73 -12.17 3.11
C PHE A 304 14.77 -11.29 4.35
N GLY A 305 14.37 -10.02 4.20
CA GLY A 305 13.90 -9.21 5.31
C GLY A 305 12.47 -9.59 5.67
N ALA A 306 12.16 -9.56 6.99
CA ALA A 306 10.86 -9.97 7.50
C ALA A 306 10.32 -8.98 8.54
N TRP A 307 9.01 -8.76 8.53
CA TRP A 307 8.29 -7.85 9.44
C TRP A 307 6.98 -8.50 9.88
N CYS A 308 6.75 -8.54 11.19
CA CYS A 308 5.43 -8.90 11.74
C CYS A 308 4.64 -7.62 11.94
N CYS A 309 3.50 -7.52 11.26
CA CYS A 309 2.68 -6.31 11.21
C CYS A 309 1.23 -6.62 11.58
N SER A 310 0.55 -5.64 12.19
CA SER A 310 -0.90 -5.71 12.43
C SER A 310 -1.67 -4.90 11.38
N PHE A 311 -2.92 -5.27 11.15
CA PHE A 311 -3.83 -4.44 10.37
C PHE A 311 -4.06 -3.11 11.09
N SER A 312 -4.13 -2.02 10.31
CA SER A 312 -4.44 -0.68 10.79
C SER A 312 -5.77 -0.22 10.23
N SER A 313 -6.59 0.42 11.07
CA SER A 313 -7.84 1.05 10.64
C SER A 313 -7.66 2.47 10.15
N ARG A 314 -6.42 2.99 10.16
CA ARG A 314 -6.12 4.40 9.83
C ARG A 314 -5.08 4.49 8.73
N GLY A 315 -5.22 5.49 7.90
CA GLY A 315 -4.20 5.97 7.01
C GLY A 315 -3.20 6.90 7.71
N VAL A 316 -2.74 7.89 6.96
CA VAL A 316 -1.83 8.92 7.45
C VAL A 316 -2.43 9.67 8.65
N SER A 317 -1.62 9.90 9.67
CA SER A 317 -2.07 10.57 10.89
C SER A 317 -0.94 11.36 11.56
N LEU A 318 -1.30 12.50 12.16
CA LEU A 318 -0.40 13.25 13.04
C LEU A 318 -0.08 12.42 14.29
N GLU A 319 1.19 12.24 14.61
CA GLU A 319 1.64 11.71 15.89
C GLU A 319 1.62 12.85 16.93
N ARG A 320 1.06 12.60 18.10
CA ARG A 320 0.98 13.56 19.21
C ARG A 320 2.16 13.39 20.14
#